data_e03b87e6a8536c685bd3986555a3e149
#
_entry.id   e03b87e6a8536c685bd3986555a3e149
#
_cell.length_a   1.000
_cell.length_b   1.000
_cell.length_c   1.000
_cell.angle_alpha   90.00
_cell.angle_beta   90.00
_cell.angle_gamma   90.00
#
_symmetry.space_group_name_H-M   'P 1'
#
loop_
_entity.id
_entity.type
_entity.pdbx_description
1 polymer ?
#
loop_
_entity_poly.entity_id
_entity_poly.type
_entity_poly.pdbx_seq_one_letter_code
_entity_poly.pdbx_strand_id
1 'polypeptide(L)'
;MSEHITPPHAVTSPIVVALDYADQNQALAFVDRINPQDCRLKVGKEMFTLFGPQFVKALQKRGFDVFLDLKFHDIHNTAAHAVAAAAELGVWMVNVHASGGRRMMEAAKAALQPFGADEPLLIAVTVLTSMKTDDLLALGITAAPAQQAERLAVLTRDCGLDGVVCSAQEAQRLKQVCGSAFKLVMPGIRPAGSASGDQRRIMTPEQVQAAGVDYMVIGRPITQSADPAHTLAQIRHSLLVGGQA
;
A
#
# COMPACT_ATOMS: atom_id res chain seq x y z
N MET A 1 36.45 5.72 -2.67
CA MET A 1 35.95 6.25 -1.39
C MET A 1 34.46 6.03 -1.39
N SER A 2 33.99 4.98 -0.72
CA SER A 2 32.56 4.67 -0.60
C SER A 2 31.96 5.65 0.40
N GLU A 3 31.10 6.54 -0.06
CA GLU A 3 30.27 7.34 0.83
C GLU A 3 29.36 6.37 1.59
N HIS A 4 29.61 6.21 2.89
CA HIS A 4 28.69 5.59 3.82
C HIS A 4 27.45 6.49 3.89
N ILE A 5 26.45 6.17 3.08
CA ILE A 5 25.12 6.73 3.25
C ILE A 5 24.59 6.10 4.55
N THR A 6 24.54 6.90 5.60
CA THR A 6 23.83 6.52 6.83
C THR A 6 22.40 6.16 6.43
N PRO A 7 21.90 4.97 6.79
CA PRO A 7 20.51 4.62 6.46
C PRO A 7 19.61 5.70 7.03
N PRO A 8 18.66 6.24 6.24
CA PRO A 8 17.70 7.21 6.74
C PRO A 8 16.98 6.56 7.92
N HIS A 9 16.73 7.32 9.00
CA HIS A 9 15.96 6.86 10.15
C HIS A 9 14.68 6.22 9.62
N ALA A 10 14.47 4.94 9.94
CA ALA A 10 13.33 4.18 9.43
C ALA A 10 12.04 4.96 9.65
N VAL A 11 11.28 5.23 8.59
CA VAL A 11 10.00 5.95 8.67
C VAL A 11 9.06 5.15 9.54
N THR A 12 8.67 5.70 10.70
CA THR A 12 7.78 5.03 11.65
C THR A 12 6.31 5.32 11.38
N SER A 13 6.01 6.36 10.58
CA SER A 13 4.65 6.74 10.25
C SER A 13 3.91 5.62 9.50
N PRO A 14 2.66 5.28 9.89
CA PRO A 14 1.83 4.33 9.15
C PRO A 14 1.19 4.95 7.90
N ILE A 15 1.39 6.24 7.65
CA ILE A 15 0.74 6.97 6.56
C ILE A 15 1.47 6.73 5.24
N VAL A 16 0.71 6.37 4.21
CA VAL A 16 1.17 6.25 2.82
C VAL A 16 0.33 7.20 1.98
N VAL A 17 0.92 8.26 1.45
CA VAL A 17 0.20 9.24 0.64
C VAL A 17 0.06 8.71 -0.79
N ALA A 18 -1.19 8.54 -1.24
CA ALA A 18 -1.47 8.15 -2.62
C ALA A 18 -1.28 9.36 -3.54
N LEU A 19 -0.24 9.34 -4.35
CA LEU A 19 -0.08 10.30 -5.44
C LEU A 19 -1.02 9.92 -6.59
N ASP A 20 -1.75 10.92 -7.08
CA ASP A 20 -2.75 10.76 -8.15
C ASP A 20 -2.75 12.04 -8.99
N TYR A 21 -1.74 12.17 -9.84
CA TYR A 21 -1.49 13.34 -10.67
C TYR A 21 -1.27 12.93 -12.12
N ALA A 22 -1.89 13.64 -13.05
CA ALA A 22 -1.66 13.49 -14.49
C ALA A 22 -0.43 14.26 -14.99
N ASP A 23 0.16 15.12 -14.15
CA ASP A 23 1.34 15.94 -14.46
C ASP A 23 2.45 15.68 -13.43
N GLN A 24 3.65 15.38 -13.95
CA GLN A 24 4.81 15.05 -13.11
C GLN A 24 5.29 16.26 -12.28
N ASN A 25 5.26 17.45 -12.83
CA ASN A 25 5.75 18.64 -12.12
C ASN A 25 4.83 19.03 -10.98
N GLN A 26 3.51 18.86 -11.16
CA GLN A 26 2.53 19.07 -10.08
C GLN A 26 2.74 18.05 -8.95
N ALA A 27 2.98 16.78 -9.30
CA ALA A 27 3.29 15.75 -8.31
C ALA A 27 4.56 16.08 -7.52
N LEU A 28 5.63 16.46 -8.19
CA LEU A 28 6.91 16.82 -7.52
C LEU A 28 6.77 18.10 -6.69
N ALA A 29 6.05 19.10 -7.18
CA ALA A 29 5.76 20.33 -6.43
C ALA A 29 4.96 20.05 -5.14
N PHE A 30 4.03 19.10 -5.17
CA PHE A 30 3.35 18.62 -3.96
C PHE A 30 4.33 17.92 -3.02
N VAL A 31 5.13 16.99 -3.54
CA VAL A 31 6.09 16.20 -2.74
C VAL A 31 7.11 17.10 -2.03
N ASP A 32 7.55 18.18 -2.68
CA ASP A 32 8.48 19.16 -2.10
C ASP A 32 7.89 19.96 -0.90
N ARG A 33 6.58 19.83 -0.64
CA ARG A 33 5.87 20.48 0.48
C ARG A 33 5.70 19.58 1.71
N ILE A 34 6.11 18.33 1.65
CA ILE A 34 5.93 17.35 2.74
C ILE A 34 7.27 16.71 3.14
N ASN A 35 7.34 16.20 4.37
CA ASN A 35 8.57 15.63 4.91
C ASN A 35 8.57 14.09 4.75
N PRO A 36 9.65 13.48 4.22
CA PRO A 36 9.78 12.03 4.08
C PRO A 36 9.74 11.25 5.41
N GLN A 37 9.97 11.91 6.55
CA GLN A 37 9.83 11.28 7.86
C GLN A 37 8.35 11.16 8.31
N ASP A 38 7.45 11.90 7.68
CA ASP A 38 6.04 11.96 8.08
C ASP A 38 5.16 10.95 7.33
N CYS A 39 5.59 10.50 6.16
CA CYS A 39 4.83 9.56 5.34
C CYS A 39 5.70 8.84 4.31
N ARG A 40 5.17 7.77 3.76
CA ARG A 40 5.62 7.14 2.52
C ARG A 40 4.76 7.60 1.35
N LEU A 41 5.17 7.31 0.12
CA LEU A 41 4.42 7.68 -1.09
C LEU A 41 3.99 6.42 -1.86
N LYS A 42 2.77 6.43 -2.40
CA LYS A 42 2.27 5.39 -3.31
C LYS A 42 2.20 5.93 -4.73
N VAL A 43 2.82 5.21 -5.66
CA VAL A 43 2.73 5.45 -7.10
C VAL A 43 1.88 4.35 -7.73
N GLY A 44 0.76 4.73 -8.33
CA GLY A 44 -0.16 3.81 -9.00
C GLY A 44 0.14 3.62 -10.49
N LYS A 45 -0.71 2.83 -11.15
CA LYS A 45 -0.56 2.45 -12.56
C LYS A 45 -0.49 3.63 -13.51
N GLU A 46 -1.38 4.63 -13.37
CA GLU A 46 -1.44 5.78 -14.26
C GLU A 46 -0.11 6.54 -14.24
N MET A 47 0.34 6.96 -13.07
CA MET A 47 1.59 7.73 -12.95
C MET A 47 2.81 6.94 -13.40
N PHE A 48 2.87 5.64 -13.08
CA PHE A 48 3.98 4.81 -13.52
C PHE A 48 3.98 4.58 -15.04
N THR A 49 2.80 4.43 -15.64
CA THR A 49 2.65 4.31 -17.11
C THR A 49 3.07 5.60 -17.82
N LEU A 50 2.73 6.76 -17.25
CA LEU A 50 3.08 8.07 -17.84
C LEU A 50 4.55 8.45 -17.63
N PHE A 51 5.10 8.19 -16.43
CA PHE A 51 6.38 8.77 -16.02
C PHE A 51 7.49 7.74 -15.80
N GLY A 52 7.15 6.48 -15.75
CA GLY A 52 8.10 5.35 -15.66
C GLY A 52 8.92 5.33 -14.37
N PRO A 53 10.01 4.51 -14.35
CA PRO A 53 10.87 4.31 -13.18
C PRO A 53 11.64 5.57 -12.77
N GLN A 54 11.86 6.52 -13.69
CA GLN A 54 12.57 7.76 -13.38
C GLN A 54 11.83 8.61 -12.37
N PHE A 55 10.50 8.59 -12.41
CA PHE A 55 9.67 9.29 -11.43
C PHE A 55 9.84 8.67 -10.02
N VAL A 56 9.83 7.35 -9.91
CA VAL A 56 10.09 6.65 -8.64
C VAL A 56 11.46 7.05 -8.08
N LYS A 57 12.51 7.06 -8.91
CA LYS A 57 13.85 7.50 -8.51
C LYS A 57 13.89 8.97 -8.06
N ALA A 58 13.08 9.83 -8.69
CA ALA A 58 12.97 11.23 -8.29
C ALA A 58 12.36 11.40 -6.89
N LEU A 59 11.41 10.53 -6.49
CA LEU A 59 10.85 10.49 -5.15
C LEU A 59 11.85 9.95 -4.11
N GLN A 60 12.56 8.87 -4.46
CA GLN A 60 13.61 8.28 -3.61
C GLN A 60 14.75 9.26 -3.35
N LYS A 61 15.18 10.04 -4.35
CA LYS A 61 16.20 11.09 -4.18
C LYS A 61 15.77 12.19 -3.19
N ARG A 62 14.48 12.36 -2.96
CA ARG A 62 13.89 13.26 -1.95
C ARG A 62 13.75 12.60 -0.56
N GLY A 63 14.24 11.36 -0.43
CA GLY A 63 14.24 10.59 0.82
C GLY A 63 12.96 9.81 1.10
N PHE A 64 12.04 9.71 0.14
CA PHE A 64 10.80 8.99 0.34
C PHE A 64 10.92 7.49 0.04
N ASP A 65 10.39 6.67 0.93
CA ASP A 65 10.04 5.28 0.64
C ASP A 65 8.84 5.23 -0.29
N VAL A 66 8.90 4.37 -1.31
CA VAL A 66 7.84 4.26 -2.33
C VAL A 66 7.15 2.90 -2.29
N PHE A 67 5.83 2.92 -2.19
CA PHE A 67 4.97 1.79 -2.51
C PHE A 67 4.60 1.83 -3.99
N LEU A 68 5.09 0.87 -4.77
CA LEU A 68 4.77 0.72 -6.18
C LEU A 68 3.52 -0.15 -6.35
N ASP A 69 2.37 0.51 -6.53
CA ASP A 69 1.04 -0.10 -6.53
C ASP A 69 0.59 -0.48 -7.95
N LEU A 70 1.26 -1.43 -8.57
CA LEU A 70 0.98 -1.88 -9.95
C LEU A 70 0.08 -3.12 -10.02
N LYS A 71 -0.12 -3.83 -8.90
CA LYS A 71 -1.00 -5.01 -8.81
C LYS A 71 -0.69 -6.05 -9.88
N PHE A 72 0.56 -6.53 -9.90
CA PHE A 72 1.00 -7.50 -10.91
C PHE A 72 0.13 -8.76 -10.91
N HIS A 73 -0.29 -9.17 -12.07
CA HIS A 73 -1.12 -10.35 -12.29
C HIS A 73 -0.83 -10.90 -13.68
N ASP A 74 -0.06 -11.98 -13.77
CA ASP A 74 0.39 -12.57 -15.02
C ASP A 74 0.83 -14.02 -14.79
N ILE A 75 1.33 -14.68 -15.84
CA ILE A 75 2.03 -15.96 -15.75
C ILE A 75 3.12 -15.83 -14.66
N HIS A 76 3.29 -16.86 -13.85
CA HIS A 76 4.14 -16.84 -12.66
C HIS A 76 5.56 -16.30 -12.91
N ASN A 77 6.22 -16.69 -14.02
CA ASN A 77 7.55 -16.15 -14.35
C ASN A 77 7.52 -14.66 -14.67
N THR A 78 6.53 -14.19 -15.41
CA THR A 78 6.37 -12.78 -15.78
C THR A 78 6.12 -11.93 -14.53
N ALA A 79 5.23 -12.38 -13.64
CA ALA A 79 4.96 -11.71 -12.37
C ALA A 79 6.21 -11.68 -11.45
N ALA A 80 6.96 -12.79 -11.39
CA ALA A 80 8.21 -12.89 -10.64
C ALA A 80 9.26 -11.89 -11.14
N HIS A 81 9.49 -11.81 -12.45
CA HIS A 81 10.43 -10.84 -13.04
C HIS A 81 9.97 -9.39 -12.83
N ALA A 82 8.67 -9.11 -12.88
CA ALA A 82 8.14 -7.77 -12.61
C ALA A 82 8.37 -7.35 -11.15
N VAL A 83 8.19 -8.28 -10.20
CA VAL A 83 8.47 -8.05 -8.78
C VAL A 83 9.96 -7.85 -8.53
N ALA A 84 10.83 -8.67 -9.15
CA ALA A 84 12.28 -8.48 -9.07
C ALA A 84 12.72 -7.13 -9.63
N ALA A 85 12.18 -6.70 -10.78
CA ALA A 85 12.47 -5.39 -11.36
C ALA A 85 12.04 -4.22 -10.44
N ALA A 86 10.92 -4.37 -9.73
CA ALA A 86 10.50 -3.40 -8.72
C ALA A 86 11.48 -3.38 -7.53
N ALA A 87 11.99 -4.54 -7.09
CA ALA A 87 13.01 -4.63 -6.06
C ALA A 87 14.34 -3.98 -6.49
N GLU A 88 14.79 -4.22 -7.74
CA GLU A 88 15.97 -3.54 -8.32
C GLU A 88 15.81 -2.02 -8.38
N LEU A 89 14.57 -1.54 -8.56
CA LEU A 89 14.26 -0.11 -8.49
C LEU A 89 14.39 0.45 -7.07
N GLY A 90 14.49 -0.40 -6.05
CA GLY A 90 14.65 -0.01 -4.64
C GLY A 90 13.35 0.46 -4.00
N VAL A 91 12.19 -0.02 -4.43
CA VAL A 91 10.91 0.32 -3.81
C VAL A 91 10.78 -0.32 -2.43
N TRP A 92 10.09 0.35 -1.53
CA TRP A 92 9.83 -0.14 -0.18
C TRP A 92 8.75 -1.24 -0.14
N MET A 93 7.74 -1.13 -1.01
CA MET A 93 6.62 -2.10 -1.09
C MET A 93 6.18 -2.27 -2.54
N VAL A 94 5.77 -3.48 -2.89
CA VAL A 94 5.19 -3.84 -4.20
C VAL A 94 4.04 -4.82 -4.00
N ASN A 95 3.11 -4.89 -4.93
CA ASN A 95 1.97 -5.78 -4.80
C ASN A 95 1.66 -6.60 -6.06
N VAL A 96 1.05 -7.74 -5.81
CA VAL A 96 0.48 -8.66 -6.81
C VAL A 96 -1.01 -8.85 -6.54
N HIS A 97 -1.74 -9.52 -7.43
CA HIS A 97 -3.09 -10.02 -7.14
C HIS A 97 -3.04 -11.43 -6.55
N ALA A 98 -3.70 -11.66 -5.40
CA ALA A 98 -3.81 -12.99 -4.80
C ALA A 98 -4.57 -13.99 -5.68
N SER A 99 -5.50 -13.50 -6.53
CA SER A 99 -6.24 -14.30 -7.51
C SER A 99 -5.34 -14.93 -8.61
N GLY A 100 -4.09 -14.50 -8.74
CA GLY A 100 -3.07 -15.18 -9.57
C GLY A 100 -2.71 -16.57 -9.04
N GLY A 101 -3.07 -16.88 -7.80
CA GLY A 101 -2.93 -18.19 -7.17
C GLY A 101 -1.55 -18.45 -6.56
N ARG A 102 -1.45 -19.58 -5.89
CA ARG A 102 -0.27 -20.01 -5.14
C ARG A 102 1.01 -19.94 -5.97
N ARG A 103 1.01 -20.57 -7.13
CA ARG A 103 2.20 -20.66 -7.99
C ARG A 103 2.76 -19.28 -8.39
N MET A 104 1.87 -18.32 -8.68
CA MET A 104 2.30 -16.96 -9.02
C MET A 104 2.88 -16.23 -7.80
N MET A 105 2.21 -16.32 -6.64
CA MET A 105 2.67 -15.66 -5.43
C MET A 105 3.98 -16.24 -4.88
N GLU A 106 4.12 -17.56 -4.88
CA GLU A 106 5.37 -18.22 -4.46
C GLU A 106 6.54 -17.88 -5.39
N ALA A 107 6.31 -17.84 -6.71
CA ALA A 107 7.33 -17.40 -7.68
C ALA A 107 7.74 -15.93 -7.47
N ALA A 108 6.77 -15.04 -7.22
CA ALA A 108 7.03 -13.65 -6.91
C ALA A 108 7.86 -13.49 -5.61
N LYS A 109 7.52 -14.25 -4.55
CA LYS A 109 8.29 -14.22 -3.28
C LYS A 109 9.71 -14.78 -3.47
N ALA A 110 9.84 -15.89 -4.19
CA ALA A 110 11.15 -16.49 -4.47
C ALA A 110 12.07 -15.55 -5.26
N ALA A 111 11.53 -14.73 -6.15
CA ALA A 111 12.29 -13.73 -6.93
C ALA A 111 12.90 -12.62 -6.05
N LEU A 112 12.44 -12.44 -4.83
CA LEU A 112 12.99 -11.47 -3.88
C LEU A 112 14.16 -12.00 -3.04
N GLN A 113 14.36 -13.32 -2.97
CA GLN A 113 15.45 -13.93 -2.18
C GLN A 113 16.84 -13.31 -2.41
N PRO A 114 17.25 -12.97 -3.66
CA PRO A 114 18.56 -12.36 -3.90
C PRO A 114 18.76 -10.99 -3.23
N PHE A 115 17.69 -10.29 -2.86
CA PHE A 115 17.74 -8.96 -2.25
C PHE A 115 17.99 -9.01 -0.73
N GLY A 116 17.75 -10.15 -0.08
CA GLY A 116 18.04 -10.35 1.34
C GLY A 116 17.35 -9.31 2.24
N ALA A 117 18.13 -8.55 3.00
CA ALA A 117 17.61 -7.51 3.89
C ALA A 117 17.01 -6.29 3.16
N ASP A 118 17.34 -6.12 1.90
CA ASP A 118 16.85 -5.01 1.06
C ASP A 118 15.61 -5.38 0.24
N GLU A 119 15.04 -6.58 0.49
CA GLU A 119 13.81 -6.98 -0.20
C GLU A 119 12.64 -6.05 0.16
N PRO A 120 11.85 -5.60 -0.83
CA PRO A 120 10.62 -4.84 -0.54
C PRO A 120 9.58 -5.72 0.14
N LEU A 121 8.67 -5.11 0.90
CA LEU A 121 7.46 -5.79 1.33
C LEU A 121 6.66 -6.22 0.10
N LEU A 122 6.35 -7.51 0.00
CA LEU A 122 5.50 -8.07 -1.05
C LEU A 122 4.13 -8.38 -0.48
N ILE A 123 3.13 -7.61 -0.88
CA ILE A 123 1.74 -7.79 -0.44
C ILE A 123 0.83 -8.21 -1.60
N ALA A 124 -0.35 -8.71 -1.29
CA ALA A 124 -1.32 -9.06 -2.33
C ALA A 124 -2.64 -8.29 -2.20
N VAL A 125 -3.25 -7.99 -3.32
CA VAL A 125 -4.63 -7.51 -3.40
C VAL A 125 -5.55 -8.72 -3.39
N THR A 126 -6.50 -8.76 -2.47
CA THR A 126 -7.47 -9.84 -2.33
C THR A 126 -8.68 -9.61 -3.25
N VAL A 127 -9.73 -8.99 -2.74
CA VAL A 127 -10.88 -8.54 -3.50
C VAL A 127 -10.79 -7.01 -3.59
N LEU A 128 -10.96 -6.45 -4.78
CA LEU A 128 -10.96 -4.99 -4.93
C LEU A 128 -12.09 -4.39 -4.07
N THR A 129 -11.79 -3.34 -3.33
CA THR A 129 -12.74 -2.71 -2.39
C THR A 129 -13.99 -2.14 -3.06
N SER A 130 -13.97 -1.97 -4.37
CA SER A 130 -15.11 -1.57 -5.20
C SER A 130 -16.04 -2.72 -5.58
N MET A 131 -15.57 -3.99 -5.51
CA MET A 131 -16.35 -5.16 -5.92
C MET A 131 -17.43 -5.50 -4.90
N LYS A 132 -18.57 -5.93 -5.44
CA LYS A 132 -19.75 -6.42 -4.70
C LYS A 132 -19.96 -7.92 -4.97
N THR A 133 -20.93 -8.49 -4.31
CA THR A 133 -21.32 -9.90 -4.50
C THR A 133 -21.63 -10.22 -5.95
N ASP A 134 -22.36 -9.35 -6.65
CA ASP A 134 -22.74 -9.56 -8.05
C ASP A 134 -21.52 -9.57 -8.99
N ASP A 135 -20.49 -8.75 -8.70
CA ASP A 135 -19.25 -8.73 -9.47
C ASP A 135 -18.48 -10.07 -9.31
N LEU A 136 -18.48 -10.63 -8.10
CA LEU A 136 -17.87 -11.94 -7.83
C LEU A 136 -18.67 -13.08 -8.47
N LEU A 137 -19.99 -13.02 -8.40
CA LEU A 137 -20.87 -14.01 -9.06
C LEU A 137 -20.67 -14.04 -10.58
N ALA A 138 -20.48 -12.88 -11.21
CA ALA A 138 -20.18 -12.79 -12.65
C ALA A 138 -18.83 -13.48 -13.01
N LEU A 139 -17.91 -13.60 -12.05
CA LEU A 139 -16.66 -14.35 -12.18
C LEU A 139 -16.79 -15.83 -11.77
N GLY A 140 -17.97 -16.30 -11.43
CA GLY A 140 -18.21 -17.67 -10.96
C GLY A 140 -17.84 -17.89 -9.48
N ILE A 141 -17.60 -16.82 -8.71
CA ILE A 141 -17.26 -16.89 -7.30
C ILE A 141 -18.54 -16.70 -6.48
N THR A 142 -18.99 -17.74 -5.81
CA THR A 142 -20.23 -17.74 -5.02
C THR A 142 -20.03 -17.24 -3.58
N ALA A 143 -18.79 -17.12 -3.12
CA ALA A 143 -18.49 -16.60 -1.79
C ALA A 143 -18.77 -15.10 -1.70
N ALA A 144 -19.24 -14.65 -0.54
CA ALA A 144 -19.36 -13.21 -0.26
C ALA A 144 -17.98 -12.53 -0.29
N PRO A 145 -17.90 -11.22 -0.62
CA PRO A 145 -16.60 -10.51 -0.72
C PRO A 145 -15.68 -10.70 0.48
N ALA A 146 -16.21 -10.62 1.70
CA ALA A 146 -15.42 -10.79 2.92
C ALA A 146 -14.87 -12.22 3.07
N GLN A 147 -15.66 -13.25 2.71
CA GLN A 147 -15.21 -14.64 2.74
C GLN A 147 -14.15 -14.91 1.68
N GLN A 148 -14.30 -14.36 0.49
CA GLN A 148 -13.32 -14.47 -0.57
C GLN A 148 -12.02 -13.73 -0.21
N ALA A 149 -12.11 -12.54 0.38
CA ALA A 149 -10.96 -11.79 0.86
C ALA A 149 -10.19 -12.56 1.95
N GLU A 150 -10.89 -13.16 2.92
CA GLU A 150 -10.26 -14.02 3.94
C GLU A 150 -9.55 -15.21 3.32
N ARG A 151 -10.20 -15.93 2.40
CA ARG A 151 -9.60 -17.07 1.69
C ARG A 151 -8.31 -16.68 0.95
N LEU A 152 -8.35 -15.57 0.23
CA LEU A 152 -7.19 -15.06 -0.50
C LEU A 152 -6.09 -14.54 0.43
N ALA A 153 -6.43 -13.94 1.56
CA ALA A 153 -5.45 -13.49 2.55
C ALA A 153 -4.73 -14.66 3.22
N VAL A 154 -5.46 -15.73 3.59
CA VAL A 154 -4.85 -16.96 4.11
C VAL A 154 -3.93 -17.60 3.08
N LEU A 155 -4.35 -17.69 1.82
CA LEU A 155 -3.50 -18.18 0.73
C LEU A 155 -2.24 -17.32 0.57
N THR A 156 -2.36 -16.01 0.65
CA THR A 156 -1.25 -15.05 0.55
C THR A 156 -0.23 -15.28 1.68
N ARG A 157 -0.70 -15.41 2.92
CA ARG A 157 0.14 -15.75 4.08
C ARG A 157 0.86 -17.09 3.87
N ASP A 158 0.14 -18.11 3.42
CA ASP A 158 0.69 -19.45 3.21
C ASP A 158 1.71 -19.54 2.07
N CYS A 159 1.70 -18.55 1.16
CA CYS A 159 2.74 -18.34 0.14
C CYS A 159 3.95 -17.55 0.65
N GLY A 160 3.95 -17.11 1.92
CA GLY A 160 5.06 -16.37 2.52
C GLY A 160 5.11 -14.89 2.17
N LEU A 161 4.02 -14.30 1.64
CA LEU A 161 3.95 -12.87 1.40
C LEU A 161 3.72 -12.12 2.73
N ASP A 162 4.08 -10.84 2.74
CA ASP A 162 4.14 -10.03 3.96
C ASP A 162 2.79 -9.50 4.42
N GLY A 163 1.80 -9.42 3.54
CA GLY A 163 0.50 -8.86 3.87
C GLY A 163 -0.48 -8.75 2.72
N VAL A 164 -1.59 -8.06 2.97
CA VAL A 164 -2.64 -7.83 1.96
C VAL A 164 -3.18 -6.40 2.02
N VAL A 165 -3.79 -5.99 0.90
CA VAL A 165 -4.70 -4.84 0.88
C VAL A 165 -6.06 -5.31 1.36
N CYS A 166 -6.65 -4.61 2.32
CA CYS A 166 -7.94 -4.97 2.93
C CYS A 166 -8.88 -3.76 3.05
N SER A 167 -10.15 -4.06 3.34
CA SER A 167 -11.13 -3.08 3.80
C SER A 167 -11.21 -3.04 5.33
N ALA A 168 -11.81 -1.97 5.86
CA ALA A 168 -12.01 -1.80 7.29
C ALA A 168 -12.75 -2.96 7.97
N GLN A 169 -13.74 -3.51 7.26
CA GLN A 169 -14.60 -4.59 7.79
C GLN A 169 -13.87 -5.91 7.93
N GLU A 170 -12.79 -6.09 7.18
CA GLU A 170 -12.02 -7.33 7.14
C GLU A 170 -10.83 -7.30 8.12
N ALA A 171 -10.33 -6.11 8.48
CA ALA A 171 -9.05 -5.94 9.15
C ALA A 171 -8.91 -6.77 10.44
N GLN A 172 -9.86 -6.65 11.35
CA GLN A 172 -9.82 -7.37 12.63
C GLN A 172 -9.84 -8.89 12.41
N ARG A 173 -10.69 -9.37 11.51
CA ARG A 173 -10.78 -10.79 11.17
C ARG A 173 -9.50 -11.30 10.53
N LEU A 174 -8.91 -10.54 9.62
CA LEU A 174 -7.65 -10.90 8.95
C LEU A 174 -6.49 -10.99 9.94
N LYS A 175 -6.40 -10.09 10.92
CA LYS A 175 -5.40 -10.20 12.00
C LYS A 175 -5.59 -11.48 12.84
N GLN A 176 -6.82 -11.88 13.09
CA GLN A 176 -7.12 -13.11 13.82
C GLN A 176 -6.67 -14.35 13.05
N VAL A 177 -6.95 -14.44 11.75
CA VAL A 177 -6.69 -15.66 10.95
C VAL A 177 -5.28 -15.71 10.36
N CYS A 178 -4.66 -14.56 10.08
CA CYS A 178 -3.34 -14.50 9.48
C CYS A 178 -2.21 -14.21 10.50
N GLY A 179 -2.55 -13.76 11.71
CA GLY A 179 -1.60 -13.43 12.75
C GLY A 179 -1.23 -11.94 12.80
N SER A 180 -0.73 -11.48 13.94
CA SER A 180 -0.42 -10.06 14.19
C SER A 180 0.71 -9.50 13.33
N ALA A 181 1.66 -10.34 12.93
CA ALA A 181 2.79 -9.94 12.07
C ALA A 181 2.40 -9.68 10.62
N PHE A 182 1.28 -10.27 10.16
CA PHE A 182 0.80 -10.12 8.78
C PHE A 182 0.30 -8.71 8.53
N LYS A 183 0.88 -8.03 7.53
CA LYS A 183 0.64 -6.59 7.29
C LYS A 183 -0.70 -6.35 6.61
N LEU A 184 -1.42 -5.36 7.12
CA LEU A 184 -2.67 -4.89 6.53
C LEU A 184 -2.47 -3.47 5.99
N VAL A 185 -2.77 -3.30 4.70
CA VAL A 185 -2.70 -2.00 3.99
C VAL A 185 -4.12 -1.60 3.61
N MET A 186 -4.58 -0.46 4.08
CA MET A 186 -5.96 -0.04 3.87
C MET A 186 -6.04 1.28 3.10
N PRO A 187 -6.70 1.28 1.92
CA PRO A 187 -7.00 2.50 1.17
C PRO A 187 -8.34 3.13 1.61
N GLY A 188 -8.59 4.33 1.10
CA GLY A 188 -9.92 4.95 1.22
C GLY A 188 -10.21 5.64 2.56
N ILE A 189 -9.18 5.94 3.33
CA ILE A 189 -9.28 6.56 4.65
C ILE A 189 -9.54 8.06 4.52
N ARG A 190 -10.36 8.60 5.42
CA ARG A 190 -10.70 10.02 5.49
C ARG A 190 -10.57 10.53 6.93
N PRO A 191 -9.75 11.56 7.20
CA PRO A 191 -9.76 12.26 8.46
C PRO A 191 -11.16 12.81 8.77
N ALA A 192 -11.48 12.99 10.05
CA ALA A 192 -12.73 13.58 10.48
C ALA A 192 -12.91 14.98 9.82
N GLY A 193 -14.12 15.25 9.31
CA GLY A 193 -14.44 16.51 8.61
C GLY A 193 -14.05 16.59 7.14
N SER A 194 -13.39 15.57 6.60
CA SER A 194 -13.07 15.52 5.17
C SER A 194 -14.29 15.15 4.32
N ALA A 195 -14.37 15.66 3.07
CA ALA A 195 -15.43 15.30 2.14
C ALA A 195 -15.39 13.79 1.79
N SER A 196 -16.57 13.14 1.75
CA SER A 196 -16.68 11.70 1.49
C SER A 196 -16.23 11.28 0.08
N GLY A 197 -16.36 12.16 -0.91
CA GLY A 197 -16.06 11.86 -2.31
C GLY A 197 -16.80 10.61 -2.80
N ASP A 198 -16.12 9.76 -3.55
CA ASP A 198 -16.62 8.49 -4.13
C ASP A 198 -16.57 7.31 -3.16
N GLN A 199 -16.06 7.50 -1.94
CA GLN A 199 -15.98 6.45 -0.93
C GLN A 199 -17.29 6.34 -0.14
N ARG A 200 -17.92 5.17 -0.20
CA ARG A 200 -19.22 4.92 0.48
C ARG A 200 -19.08 4.51 1.96
N ARG A 201 -17.90 4.11 2.39
CA ARG A 201 -17.61 3.65 3.76
C ARG A 201 -16.32 4.30 4.20
N ILE A 202 -16.45 5.34 5.00
CA ILE A 202 -15.34 6.16 5.48
C ILE A 202 -14.97 5.70 6.89
N MET A 203 -13.67 5.49 7.13
CA MET A 203 -13.12 5.37 8.47
C MET A 203 -12.09 6.44 8.71
N THR A 204 -12.02 6.93 9.95
CA THR A 204 -10.97 7.85 10.36
C THR A 204 -9.65 7.09 10.59
N PRO A 205 -8.50 7.77 10.54
CA PRO A 205 -7.20 7.15 10.83
C PRO A 205 -7.17 6.42 12.18
N GLU A 206 -7.78 6.99 13.21
CA GLU A 206 -7.84 6.40 14.56
C GLU A 206 -8.64 5.10 14.59
N GLN A 207 -9.79 5.06 13.91
CA GLN A 207 -10.60 3.85 13.79
C GLN A 207 -9.85 2.74 13.05
N VAL A 208 -9.10 3.11 12.00
CA VAL A 208 -8.30 2.19 11.19
C VAL A 208 -7.14 1.62 12.03
N GLN A 209 -6.49 2.46 12.82
CA GLN A 209 -5.43 2.03 13.75
C GLN A 209 -5.99 1.07 14.80
N ALA A 210 -7.13 1.39 15.40
CA ALA A 210 -7.80 0.52 16.39
C ALA A 210 -8.22 -0.84 15.80
N ALA A 211 -8.50 -0.91 14.47
CA ALA A 211 -8.78 -2.16 13.78
C ALA A 211 -7.52 -3.01 13.51
N GLY A 212 -6.33 -2.52 13.84
CA GLY A 212 -5.07 -3.24 13.69
C GLY A 212 -4.43 -3.13 12.29
N VAL A 213 -4.79 -2.13 11.51
CA VAL A 213 -4.18 -1.87 10.20
C VAL A 213 -2.78 -1.29 10.37
N ASP A 214 -1.82 -1.80 9.60
CA ASP A 214 -0.41 -1.37 9.70
C ASP A 214 -0.12 -0.14 8.86
N TYR A 215 -0.73 -0.02 7.67
CA TYR A 215 -0.46 1.09 6.74
C TYR A 215 -1.76 1.67 6.17
N MET A 216 -1.86 2.99 6.20
CA MET A 216 -3.03 3.78 5.83
C MET A 216 -2.77 4.53 4.54
N VAL A 217 -3.44 4.14 3.45
CA VAL A 217 -3.30 4.83 2.17
C VAL A 217 -4.31 5.98 2.09
N ILE A 218 -3.80 7.21 2.13
CA ILE A 218 -4.59 8.44 2.13
C ILE A 218 -4.21 9.29 0.91
N GLY A 219 -5.17 9.65 0.08
CA GLY A 219 -4.97 10.45 -1.12
C GLY A 219 -5.47 11.88 -0.95
N ARG A 220 -6.60 12.21 -1.61
CA ARG A 220 -7.18 13.56 -1.73
C ARG A 220 -7.22 14.40 -0.44
N PRO A 221 -7.54 13.85 0.74
CA PRO A 221 -7.50 14.64 1.97
C PRO A 221 -6.16 15.32 2.25
N ILE A 222 -5.06 14.73 1.78
CA ILE A 222 -3.72 15.29 1.91
C ILE A 222 -3.31 16.02 0.63
N THR A 223 -3.46 15.37 -0.54
CA THR A 223 -2.96 15.90 -1.81
C THR A 223 -3.69 17.14 -2.30
N GLN A 224 -4.95 17.34 -1.89
CA GLN A 224 -5.76 18.53 -2.20
C GLN A 224 -5.84 19.52 -1.03
N SER A 225 -5.10 19.29 0.07
CA SER A 225 -5.03 20.24 1.17
C SER A 225 -4.28 21.50 0.76
N ALA A 226 -4.76 22.66 1.24
CA ALA A 226 -4.04 23.92 1.11
C ALA A 226 -2.68 23.87 1.83
N ASP A 227 -2.60 23.17 2.95
CA ASP A 227 -1.37 22.91 3.71
C ASP A 227 -1.23 21.39 4.00
N PRO A 228 -0.60 20.62 3.09
CA PRO A 228 -0.45 19.18 3.24
C PRO A 228 0.46 18.78 4.40
N ALA A 229 1.47 19.59 4.74
CA ALA A 229 2.35 19.34 5.86
C ALA A 229 1.59 19.42 7.19
N HIS A 230 0.79 20.47 7.35
CA HIS A 230 -0.08 20.62 8.52
C HIS A 230 -1.11 19.49 8.63
N THR A 231 -1.74 19.11 7.51
CA THR A 231 -2.70 18.01 7.47
C THR A 231 -2.05 16.68 7.90
N LEU A 232 -0.84 16.38 7.40
CA LEU A 232 -0.09 15.19 7.82
C LEU A 232 0.24 15.24 9.32
N ALA A 233 0.68 16.38 9.84
CA ALA A 233 0.99 16.55 11.26
C ALA A 233 -0.26 16.32 12.13
N GLN A 234 -1.42 16.83 11.72
CA GLN A 234 -2.69 16.60 12.44
C GLN A 234 -3.07 15.11 12.46
N ILE A 235 -3.00 14.41 11.32
CA ILE A 235 -3.30 12.97 11.26
C ILE A 235 -2.33 12.19 12.13
N ARG A 236 -1.03 12.47 12.08
CA ARG A 236 -0.04 11.82 12.94
C ARG A 236 -0.30 12.05 14.42
N HIS A 237 -0.65 13.27 14.79
CA HIS A 237 -0.98 13.61 16.17
C HIS A 237 -2.20 12.81 16.67
N SER A 238 -3.25 12.73 15.87
CA SER A 238 -4.46 11.97 16.23
C SER A 238 -4.18 10.48 16.43
N LEU A 239 -3.27 9.89 15.65
CA LEU A 239 -2.84 8.50 15.81
C LEU A 239 -2.04 8.28 17.10
N LEU A 240 -1.25 9.25 17.55
CA LEU A 240 -0.49 9.16 18.81
C LEU A 240 -1.41 9.24 20.04
N VAL A 241 -2.44 10.08 19.98
CA VAL A 241 -3.40 10.26 21.09
C VAL A 241 -4.39 9.09 21.15
N GLY A 242 -4.87 8.61 20.00
CA GLY A 242 -5.82 7.49 19.89
C GLY A 242 -5.25 6.12 20.31
N GLY A 243 -3.93 5.96 20.33
CA GLY A 243 -3.26 4.73 20.76
C GLY A 243 -3.07 4.59 22.28
N GLN A 244 -3.50 5.57 23.07
CA GLN A 244 -3.36 5.58 24.53
C GLN A 244 -4.70 5.35 25.27
N ALA A 245 -5.79 5.07 24.56
CA ALA A 245 -7.12 4.87 25.13
C ALA A 245 -7.50 3.38 25.21
#